data_38867901a988483384d09be519fd6dc6
#
_entry.id   38867901a988483384d09be519fd6dc6
#
_cell.length_a   1.000
_cell.length_b   1.000
_cell.length_c   1.000
_cell.angle_alpha   90.00
_cell.angle_beta   90.00
_cell.angle_gamma   90.00
#
_symmetry.space_group_name_H-M   'P 1'
#
loop_
_entity.id
_entity.type
_entity.pdbx_description
1 polymer ?
#
loop_
_entity_poly.entity_id
_entity_poly.type
_entity_poly.pdbx_seq_one_letter_code
_entity_poly.pdbx_strand_id
1 'polypeptide(L)'
;MWKRVLSMFIGLYLPLLALTLYVSYTQKVKQINTLSEYQQRDAAIKKDYFLTQCSSFLKDTHYWSSLQYPVGFDPMGEHTSFMDRYIEVIKEITDYDQFRFLDLNGQEFFRAVRTGSDSVIIGNLQNKEDHIYVKSGLALAKNQLYLSQISLNRENGIIEKPNKPVIRAVAPIYDTTQTKIGLVVINFKMKRVLNQLKSKVADTELYLVDEELRIISSSLQQEDLPYETGIIESTLPNKIINYIKNIRSDSTYVDNNHIWTLQPLILNGTSSTFGSNTNIPSEITTPSNWFMILESPPRLIKSYIEPLFDSLITFNTISILGLLALCYVIQRKKIEKEQFYKELERKNVLLASSKDKLEENNLLVNEMNNNLEIRNKQLSDFNYLISHNLRSPVTSMSIIVEMIQKETNPDVVNQLLPKLVQVANSITSLTDDINDYVAILDNKELKIAEINLKELILEIKNEFTETLFDNSGFQVVVNLKAWENISYSRIYLQSIIQNFISNAIKYKRENVTSYIQFETAIENKHKVLYVKDNGIGLNLEKHGENVFKLYKRFHRNISGKGMGLFLVKSQLDALNATITIDSKVGEGTTFKLIFEK
;
A
#
# COMPACT_ATOMS: atom_id res chain seq x y z
N MET A 1 -20.15 43.87 42.06
CA MET A 1 -19.07 42.89 41.97
C MET A 1 -19.41 41.71 41.03
N TRP A 2 -20.40 40.92 41.34
CA TRP A 2 -20.73 39.70 40.55
C TRP A 2 -21.10 39.94 39.08
N LYS A 3 -21.87 40.99 38.75
CA LYS A 3 -22.21 41.30 37.34
C LYS A 3 -20.96 41.59 36.47
N ARG A 4 -19.93 42.23 37.00
CA ARG A 4 -18.68 42.52 36.29
C ARG A 4 -17.79 41.27 36.20
N VAL A 5 -17.80 40.38 37.21
CA VAL A 5 -17.12 39.08 37.18
C VAL A 5 -17.73 38.21 36.10
N LEU A 6 -19.06 38.11 36.04
CA LEU A 6 -19.78 37.32 35.05
C LEU A 6 -19.55 37.82 33.61
N SER A 7 -19.61 39.14 33.38
CA SER A 7 -19.34 39.71 32.07
C SER A 7 -17.93 39.47 31.58
N MET A 8 -16.93 39.56 32.48
CA MET A 8 -15.53 39.29 32.16
C MET A 8 -15.27 37.80 31.92
N PHE A 9 -15.90 36.94 32.73
CA PHE A 9 -15.82 35.48 32.55
C PHE A 9 -16.42 35.08 31.19
N ILE A 10 -17.62 35.57 30.84
CA ILE A 10 -18.25 35.27 29.56
C ILE A 10 -17.36 35.72 28.39
N GLY A 11 -16.78 36.93 28.45
CA GLY A 11 -15.92 37.47 27.41
C GLY A 11 -14.63 36.69 27.19
N LEU A 12 -14.10 36.07 28.25
CA LEU A 12 -12.87 35.23 28.14
C LEU A 12 -13.18 33.75 27.80
N TYR A 13 -14.30 33.24 28.32
CA TYR A 13 -14.65 31.84 28.15
C TYR A 13 -15.27 31.54 26.78
N LEU A 14 -16.08 32.43 26.21
CA LEU A 14 -16.72 32.21 24.91
C LEU A 14 -15.71 31.94 23.76
N PRO A 15 -14.64 32.73 23.59
CA PRO A 15 -13.64 32.45 22.57
C PRO A 15 -12.91 31.14 22.82
N LEU A 16 -12.61 30.82 24.10
CA LEU A 16 -11.98 29.56 24.47
C LEU A 16 -12.89 28.35 24.19
N LEU A 17 -14.16 28.46 24.53
CA LEU A 17 -15.18 27.46 24.23
C LEU A 17 -15.32 27.24 22.71
N ALA A 18 -15.37 28.32 21.93
CA ALA A 18 -15.44 28.25 20.48
C ALA A 18 -14.20 27.53 19.91
N LEU A 19 -13.01 27.87 20.41
CA LEU A 19 -11.75 27.21 20.01
C LEU A 19 -11.75 25.72 20.37
N THR A 20 -12.14 25.37 21.59
CA THR A 20 -12.17 23.96 22.03
C THR A 20 -13.20 23.15 21.26
N LEU A 21 -14.36 23.72 20.96
CA LEU A 21 -15.37 23.08 20.10
C LEU A 21 -14.84 22.88 18.67
N TYR A 22 -14.15 23.87 18.12
CA TYR A 22 -13.53 23.76 16.79
C TYR A 22 -12.44 22.68 16.76
N VAL A 23 -11.54 22.68 17.74
CA VAL A 23 -10.48 21.64 17.85
C VAL A 23 -11.09 20.26 18.03
N SER A 24 -12.11 20.13 18.88
CA SER A 24 -12.83 18.86 19.06
C SER A 24 -13.47 18.37 17.77
N TYR A 25 -14.12 19.28 17.07
CA TYR A 25 -14.71 18.95 15.77
C TYR A 25 -13.67 18.48 14.75
N THR A 26 -12.57 19.22 14.61
CA THR A 26 -11.49 18.84 13.67
C THR A 26 -10.82 17.53 14.05
N GLN A 27 -10.59 17.28 15.34
CA GLN A 27 -10.06 16.01 15.81
C GLN A 27 -11.04 14.86 15.59
N LYS A 28 -12.34 15.07 15.87
CA LYS A 28 -13.38 14.07 15.55
C LYS A 28 -13.36 13.70 14.06
N VAL A 29 -13.35 14.69 13.18
CA VAL A 29 -13.29 14.45 11.73
C VAL A 29 -12.02 13.71 11.35
N LYS A 30 -10.87 14.09 11.91
CA LYS A 30 -9.60 13.41 11.67
C LYS A 30 -9.63 11.95 12.12
N GLN A 31 -10.17 11.65 13.29
CA GLN A 31 -10.29 10.28 13.81
C GLN A 31 -11.20 9.42 12.93
N ILE A 32 -12.35 9.99 12.53
CA ILE A 32 -13.27 9.31 11.62
C ILE A 32 -12.61 9.03 10.27
N ASN A 33 -11.89 9.99 9.71
CA ASN A 33 -11.16 9.82 8.44
C ASN A 33 -10.07 8.74 8.57
N THR A 34 -9.30 8.76 9.65
CA THR A 34 -8.27 7.74 9.92
C THR A 34 -8.89 6.36 10.04
N LEU A 35 -10.01 6.22 10.75
CA LEU A 35 -10.73 4.96 10.87
C LEU A 35 -11.28 4.50 9.51
N SER A 36 -11.80 5.43 8.72
CA SER A 36 -12.28 5.18 7.36
C SER A 36 -11.17 4.69 6.43
N GLU A 37 -10.01 5.35 6.45
CA GLU A 37 -8.84 4.92 5.67
C GLU A 37 -8.34 3.53 6.08
N TYR A 38 -8.33 3.27 7.39
CA TYR A 38 -7.95 1.96 7.91
C TYR A 38 -8.91 0.87 7.43
N GLN A 39 -10.20 1.13 7.51
CA GLN A 39 -11.23 0.22 7.03
C GLN A 39 -11.14 -0.01 5.51
N GLN A 40 -10.84 1.03 4.74
CA GLN A 40 -10.62 0.89 3.28
C GLN A 40 -9.43 -0.02 2.98
N ARG A 41 -8.33 0.11 3.72
CA ARG A 41 -7.15 -0.75 3.54
C ARG A 41 -7.46 -2.20 3.90
N ASP A 42 -8.15 -2.44 5.02
CA ASP A 42 -8.57 -3.79 5.40
C ASP A 42 -9.48 -4.40 4.34
N ALA A 43 -10.45 -3.62 3.85
CA ALA A 43 -11.34 -4.02 2.78
C ALA A 43 -10.57 -4.38 1.49
N ALA A 44 -9.60 -3.58 1.10
CA ALA A 44 -8.77 -3.84 -0.07
C ALA A 44 -7.94 -5.13 0.07
N ILE A 45 -7.35 -5.36 1.24
CA ILE A 45 -6.59 -6.59 1.53
C ILE A 45 -7.50 -7.82 1.46
N LYS A 46 -8.68 -7.74 2.05
CA LYS A 46 -9.66 -8.84 2.04
C LYS A 46 -10.20 -9.11 0.64
N LYS A 47 -10.44 -8.05 -0.15
CA LYS A 47 -10.81 -8.15 -1.57
C LYS A 47 -9.72 -8.87 -2.37
N ASP A 48 -8.48 -8.43 -2.25
CA ASP A 48 -7.34 -9.04 -2.94
C ASP A 48 -7.17 -10.51 -2.57
N TYR A 49 -7.27 -10.82 -1.29
CA TYR A 49 -7.25 -12.19 -0.80
C TYR A 49 -8.35 -13.05 -1.44
N PHE A 50 -9.60 -12.57 -1.43
CA PHE A 50 -10.73 -13.30 -2.02
C PHE A 50 -10.53 -13.54 -3.51
N LEU A 51 -10.18 -12.49 -4.26
CA LEU A 51 -9.97 -12.58 -5.70
C LEU A 51 -8.78 -13.49 -6.04
N THR A 52 -7.72 -13.46 -5.24
CA THR A 52 -6.56 -14.35 -5.39
C THR A 52 -6.96 -15.81 -5.17
N GLN A 53 -7.79 -16.10 -4.17
CA GLN A 53 -8.29 -17.47 -3.94
C GLN A 53 -9.16 -17.94 -5.11
N CYS A 54 -10.12 -17.12 -5.56
CA CYS A 54 -10.95 -17.45 -6.71
C CYS A 54 -10.09 -17.64 -7.99
N SER A 55 -9.08 -16.80 -8.18
CA SER A 55 -8.13 -16.94 -9.28
C SER A 55 -7.36 -18.25 -9.21
N SER A 56 -6.94 -18.67 -8.02
CA SER A 56 -6.29 -19.97 -7.82
C SER A 56 -7.22 -21.13 -8.22
N PHE A 57 -8.48 -21.08 -7.79
CA PHE A 57 -9.47 -22.10 -8.14
C PHE A 57 -9.69 -22.20 -9.66
N LEU A 58 -9.74 -21.07 -10.33
CA LEU A 58 -9.86 -21.02 -11.79
C LEU A 58 -8.61 -21.56 -12.50
N LYS A 59 -7.41 -21.25 -11.98
CA LYS A 59 -6.15 -21.80 -12.49
C LYS A 59 -6.11 -23.32 -12.38
N ASP A 60 -6.49 -23.83 -11.23
CA ASP A 60 -6.54 -25.28 -11.01
C ASP A 60 -7.54 -25.94 -11.99
N THR A 61 -8.73 -25.36 -12.13
CA THR A 61 -9.74 -25.91 -13.04
C THR A 61 -9.30 -25.83 -14.50
N HIS A 62 -8.64 -24.72 -14.88
CA HIS A 62 -8.04 -24.60 -16.21
C HIS A 62 -6.95 -25.62 -16.46
N TYR A 63 -6.08 -25.86 -15.49
CA TYR A 63 -5.06 -26.90 -15.59
C TYR A 63 -5.68 -28.26 -15.94
N TRP A 64 -6.70 -28.67 -15.17
CA TRP A 64 -7.38 -29.93 -15.42
C TRP A 64 -8.08 -29.98 -16.78
N SER A 65 -8.68 -28.87 -17.23
CA SER A 65 -9.34 -28.80 -18.53
C SER A 65 -8.36 -28.78 -19.71
N SER A 66 -7.12 -28.35 -19.49
CA SER A 66 -6.08 -28.25 -20.51
C SER A 66 -5.31 -29.55 -20.75
N LEU A 67 -5.53 -30.54 -19.90
CA LEU A 67 -4.92 -31.87 -20.10
C LEU A 67 -5.43 -32.49 -21.39
N GLN A 68 -4.57 -33.27 -22.03
CA GLN A 68 -4.95 -34.03 -23.23
C GLN A 68 -5.63 -35.34 -22.83
N TYR A 69 -6.93 -35.42 -23.09
CA TYR A 69 -7.69 -36.63 -22.84
C TYR A 69 -7.72 -37.51 -24.09
N PRO A 70 -7.52 -38.85 -23.98
CA PRO A 70 -7.59 -39.75 -25.13
C PRO A 70 -9.02 -39.80 -25.70
N VAL A 71 -9.14 -40.16 -26.97
CA VAL A 71 -10.43 -40.46 -27.58
C VAL A 71 -11.09 -41.62 -26.86
N GLY A 72 -12.37 -41.48 -26.49
CA GLY A 72 -13.05 -42.46 -25.67
C GLY A 72 -12.64 -42.47 -24.20
N PHE A 73 -12.17 -41.33 -23.70
CA PHE A 73 -11.74 -41.18 -22.31
C PHE A 73 -12.81 -41.64 -21.34
N ASP A 74 -12.59 -42.76 -20.70
CA ASP A 74 -13.37 -43.30 -19.62
C ASP A 74 -12.48 -43.53 -18.38
N PRO A 75 -12.55 -42.65 -17.39
CA PRO A 75 -11.72 -42.77 -16.20
C PRO A 75 -12.10 -43.98 -15.33
N MET A 76 -13.26 -44.59 -15.52
CA MET A 76 -13.71 -45.81 -14.81
C MET A 76 -13.38 -47.12 -15.58
N GLY A 77 -12.82 -47.01 -16.80
CA GLY A 77 -12.44 -48.13 -17.63
C GLY A 77 -11.17 -48.85 -17.16
N GLU A 78 -10.58 -49.74 -18.01
CA GLU A 78 -9.48 -50.66 -17.67
C GLU A 78 -8.15 -50.03 -17.16
N HIS A 79 -8.08 -48.68 -17.05
CA HIS A 79 -6.89 -47.97 -16.58
C HIS A 79 -7.02 -47.53 -15.12
N THR A 80 -7.14 -48.46 -14.18
CA THR A 80 -7.14 -48.20 -12.72
C THR A 80 -5.94 -47.36 -12.26
N SER A 81 -4.77 -47.49 -12.91
CA SER A 81 -3.56 -46.73 -12.57
C SER A 81 -3.68 -45.23 -12.84
N PHE A 82 -4.59 -44.83 -13.72
CA PHE A 82 -4.83 -43.41 -14.03
C PHE A 82 -5.67 -42.76 -12.93
N MET A 83 -6.70 -43.47 -12.46
CA MET A 83 -7.59 -43.05 -11.39
C MET A 83 -6.86 -42.85 -10.05
N ASP A 84 -6.03 -43.81 -9.70
CA ASP A 84 -5.25 -43.76 -8.45
C ASP A 84 -4.36 -42.51 -8.40
N ARG A 85 -3.73 -42.16 -9.52
CA ARG A 85 -2.93 -40.94 -9.62
C ARG A 85 -3.78 -39.65 -9.44
N TYR A 86 -4.99 -39.62 -10.02
CA TYR A 86 -5.88 -38.45 -9.83
C TYR A 86 -6.31 -38.33 -8.37
N ILE A 87 -6.69 -39.44 -7.74
CA ILE A 87 -7.09 -39.46 -6.33
C ILE A 87 -5.90 -39.01 -5.45
N GLU A 88 -4.70 -39.47 -5.72
CA GLU A 88 -3.48 -39.05 -5.01
C GLU A 88 -3.24 -37.54 -5.12
N VAL A 89 -3.32 -36.99 -6.34
CA VAL A 89 -3.18 -35.54 -6.53
C VAL A 89 -4.30 -34.78 -5.81
N ILE A 90 -5.56 -35.26 -5.88
CA ILE A 90 -6.69 -34.64 -5.19
C ILE A 90 -6.54 -34.70 -3.67
N LYS A 91 -5.91 -35.75 -3.12
CA LYS A 91 -5.62 -35.85 -1.69
C LYS A 91 -4.71 -34.71 -1.22
N GLU A 92 -3.67 -34.40 -2.00
CA GLU A 92 -2.72 -33.34 -1.69
C GLU A 92 -3.34 -31.92 -1.76
N ILE A 93 -4.35 -31.72 -2.62
CA ILE A 93 -5.01 -30.42 -2.78
C ILE A 93 -6.17 -30.28 -1.79
N THR A 94 -5.87 -29.81 -0.59
CA THR A 94 -6.83 -29.77 0.53
C THR A 94 -8.05 -28.89 0.31
N ASP A 95 -7.99 -27.95 -0.64
CA ASP A 95 -9.10 -27.04 -0.95
C ASP A 95 -10.20 -27.70 -1.83
N TYR A 96 -9.91 -28.86 -2.45
CA TYR A 96 -10.92 -29.59 -3.19
C TYR A 96 -11.85 -30.34 -2.20
N ASP A 97 -13.16 -30.10 -2.33
CA ASP A 97 -14.20 -30.89 -1.65
C ASP A 97 -14.66 -32.05 -2.52
N GLN A 98 -14.92 -31.76 -3.79
CA GLN A 98 -15.29 -32.75 -4.79
C GLN A 98 -14.64 -32.41 -6.13
N PHE A 99 -14.24 -33.45 -6.83
CA PHE A 99 -13.74 -33.37 -8.19
C PHE A 99 -14.52 -34.32 -9.09
N ARG A 100 -14.99 -33.85 -10.23
CA ARG A 100 -15.89 -34.58 -11.09
C ARG A 100 -15.56 -34.40 -12.56
N PHE A 101 -15.78 -35.46 -13.32
CA PHE A 101 -15.94 -35.37 -14.77
C PHE A 101 -17.41 -35.72 -15.13
N LEU A 102 -17.99 -34.88 -15.98
CA LEU A 102 -19.34 -35.05 -16.49
C LEU A 102 -19.31 -35.20 -18.01
N ASP A 103 -20.16 -36.00 -18.57
CA ASP A 103 -20.35 -36.10 -20.01
C ASP A 103 -21.21 -34.92 -20.55
N LEU A 104 -21.47 -34.93 -21.85
CA LEU A 104 -22.26 -33.87 -22.51
C LEU A 104 -23.74 -33.88 -22.13
N ASN A 105 -24.21 -34.94 -21.45
CA ASN A 105 -25.58 -35.05 -20.94
C ASN A 105 -25.65 -34.69 -19.43
N GLY A 106 -24.55 -34.22 -18.86
CA GLY A 106 -24.49 -33.88 -17.44
C GLY A 106 -24.42 -35.09 -16.50
N GLN A 107 -24.21 -36.31 -17.04
CA GLN A 107 -24.01 -37.52 -16.24
C GLN A 107 -22.57 -37.53 -15.73
N GLU A 108 -22.42 -37.70 -14.42
CA GLU A 108 -21.08 -37.95 -13.85
C GLU A 108 -20.55 -39.29 -14.35
N PHE A 109 -19.34 -39.34 -14.85
CA PHE A 109 -18.62 -40.59 -15.16
C PHE A 109 -17.37 -40.75 -14.30
N PHE A 110 -17.00 -39.72 -13.55
CA PHE A 110 -16.04 -39.79 -12.44
C PHE A 110 -16.42 -38.81 -11.34
N ARG A 111 -16.29 -39.26 -10.10
CA ARG A 111 -16.52 -38.43 -8.93
C ARG A 111 -15.61 -38.83 -7.79
N ALA A 112 -14.70 -37.93 -7.38
CA ALA A 112 -13.93 -38.03 -6.16
C ALA A 112 -14.51 -37.09 -5.11
N VAL A 113 -14.67 -37.59 -3.90
CA VAL A 113 -15.26 -36.86 -2.77
C VAL A 113 -14.30 -36.93 -1.60
N ARG A 114 -14.03 -35.79 -0.99
CA ARG A 114 -13.22 -35.71 0.22
C ARG A 114 -14.04 -36.02 1.46
N THR A 115 -13.62 -37.05 2.19
CA THR A 115 -14.22 -37.46 3.46
C THR A 115 -13.22 -37.23 4.60
N GLY A 116 -13.29 -36.06 5.23
CA GLY A 116 -12.32 -35.67 6.27
C GLY A 116 -11.15 -34.85 5.75
N SER A 117 -10.05 -34.78 6.53
CA SER A 117 -8.85 -34.00 6.16
C SER A 117 -8.04 -34.67 5.05
N ASP A 118 -7.82 -35.99 5.14
CA ASP A 118 -6.78 -36.67 4.39
C ASP A 118 -7.30 -37.84 3.53
N SER A 119 -8.60 -38.07 3.52
CA SER A 119 -9.20 -39.15 2.74
C SER A 119 -10.05 -38.65 1.60
N VAL A 120 -9.84 -39.23 0.42
CA VAL A 120 -10.63 -39.01 -0.78
C VAL A 120 -11.16 -40.38 -1.23
N ILE A 121 -12.46 -40.47 -1.47
CA ILE A 121 -13.11 -41.67 -1.94
C ILE A 121 -13.76 -41.45 -3.30
N ILE A 122 -14.00 -42.53 -4.05
CA ILE A 122 -14.84 -42.50 -5.23
C ILE A 122 -16.30 -42.42 -4.76
N GLY A 123 -17.00 -41.35 -5.15
CA GLY A 123 -18.40 -41.14 -4.81
C GLY A 123 -19.35 -41.83 -5.79
N ASN A 124 -20.60 -42.04 -5.35
CA ASN A 124 -21.64 -42.51 -6.25
C ASN A 124 -21.91 -41.51 -7.36
N LEU A 125 -21.96 -41.97 -8.61
CA LEU A 125 -22.22 -41.15 -9.78
C LEU A 125 -23.68 -40.66 -9.81
N GLN A 126 -23.87 -39.40 -10.19
CA GLN A 126 -25.15 -38.71 -10.23
C GLN A 126 -25.33 -38.02 -11.58
N ASN A 127 -26.59 -37.90 -12.02
CA ASN A 127 -26.92 -36.98 -13.10
C ASN A 127 -27.07 -35.57 -12.55
N LYS A 128 -26.37 -34.60 -13.16
CA LYS A 128 -26.36 -33.20 -12.76
C LYS A 128 -26.86 -32.24 -13.86
N GLU A 129 -27.49 -32.79 -14.91
CA GLU A 129 -27.98 -32.05 -16.08
C GLU A 129 -28.79 -30.80 -15.72
N ASP A 130 -29.66 -30.90 -14.71
CA ASP A 130 -30.51 -29.78 -14.32
C ASP A 130 -29.81 -28.66 -13.55
N HIS A 131 -28.60 -28.89 -13.10
CA HIS A 131 -27.87 -27.86 -12.34
C HIS A 131 -27.39 -26.74 -13.24
N ILE A 132 -27.57 -25.50 -12.78
CA ILE A 132 -27.18 -24.27 -13.51
C ILE A 132 -25.70 -24.30 -13.93
N TYR A 133 -24.82 -24.75 -13.05
CA TYR A 133 -23.39 -24.81 -13.35
C TYR A 133 -23.03 -25.81 -14.46
N VAL A 134 -23.84 -26.87 -14.62
CA VAL A 134 -23.65 -27.82 -15.71
C VAL A 134 -24.16 -27.22 -17.02
N LYS A 135 -25.38 -26.67 -17.03
CA LYS A 135 -25.95 -26.00 -18.22
C LYS A 135 -25.03 -24.87 -18.71
N SER A 136 -24.55 -24.06 -17.78
CA SER A 136 -23.56 -22.99 -18.11
C SER A 136 -22.24 -23.57 -18.61
N GLY A 137 -21.73 -24.63 -17.99
CA GLY A 137 -20.50 -25.31 -18.39
C GLY A 137 -20.58 -25.92 -19.78
N LEU A 138 -21.70 -26.54 -20.12
CA LEU A 138 -21.95 -27.11 -21.46
C LEU A 138 -21.97 -26.03 -22.55
N ALA A 139 -22.38 -24.81 -22.22
CA ALA A 139 -22.38 -23.67 -23.16
C ALA A 139 -20.97 -23.05 -23.36
N LEU A 140 -19.98 -23.36 -22.52
CA LEU A 140 -18.64 -22.79 -22.62
C LEU A 140 -17.92 -23.26 -23.90
N ALA A 141 -17.22 -22.33 -24.53
CA ALA A 141 -16.24 -22.62 -25.55
C ALA A 141 -14.91 -23.10 -24.95
N LYS A 142 -14.02 -23.56 -25.79
CA LYS A 142 -12.66 -23.93 -25.37
C LYS A 142 -11.95 -22.74 -24.72
N ASN A 143 -11.26 -23.00 -23.63
CA ASN A 143 -10.56 -21.98 -22.83
C ASN A 143 -11.49 -20.95 -22.13
N GLN A 144 -12.78 -21.23 -22.03
CA GLN A 144 -13.68 -20.48 -21.15
C GLN A 144 -13.86 -21.23 -19.83
N LEU A 145 -14.09 -20.47 -18.76
CA LEU A 145 -14.33 -21.00 -17.42
C LEU A 145 -15.65 -20.44 -16.87
N TYR A 146 -16.32 -21.24 -16.09
CA TYR A 146 -17.49 -20.82 -15.32
C TYR A 146 -17.19 -20.98 -13.83
N LEU A 147 -17.54 -19.96 -13.06
CA LEU A 147 -17.48 -20.00 -11.60
C LEU A 147 -18.89 -19.79 -11.05
N SER A 148 -19.39 -20.76 -10.28
CA SER A 148 -20.74 -20.71 -9.71
C SER A 148 -20.85 -19.65 -8.61
N GLN A 149 -22.09 -19.41 -8.15
CA GLN A 149 -22.32 -18.77 -6.86
C GLN A 149 -21.76 -19.63 -5.72
N ILE A 150 -21.42 -18.96 -4.61
CA ILE A 150 -21.13 -19.66 -3.35
C ILE A 150 -22.44 -20.20 -2.82
N SER A 151 -22.52 -21.49 -2.53
CA SER A 151 -23.72 -22.18 -2.07
C SER A 151 -23.36 -23.31 -1.10
N LEU A 152 -24.31 -23.78 -0.33
CA LEU A 152 -24.12 -24.98 0.47
C LEU A 152 -24.04 -26.22 -0.42
N ASN A 153 -23.13 -27.14 -0.08
CA ASN A 153 -23.07 -28.41 -0.80
C ASN A 153 -24.33 -29.24 -0.55
N ARG A 154 -24.85 -29.84 -1.63
CA ARG A 154 -26.05 -30.68 -1.59
C ARG A 154 -25.74 -32.04 -2.17
N GLU A 155 -26.13 -33.08 -1.43
CA GLU A 155 -26.08 -34.45 -1.88
C GLU A 155 -27.54 -34.93 -2.06
N ASN A 156 -27.87 -35.40 -3.25
CA ASN A 156 -29.24 -35.81 -3.61
C ASN A 156 -30.30 -34.74 -3.27
N GLY A 157 -29.96 -33.46 -3.48
CA GLY A 157 -30.85 -32.34 -3.18
C GLY A 157 -30.87 -31.87 -1.72
N ILE A 158 -30.28 -32.63 -0.79
CA ILE A 158 -30.26 -32.34 0.65
C ILE A 158 -28.94 -31.63 1.00
N ILE A 159 -29.03 -30.60 1.83
CA ILE A 159 -27.84 -29.88 2.33
C ILE A 159 -27.02 -30.85 3.18
N GLU A 160 -25.72 -30.96 2.82
CA GLU A 160 -24.79 -31.80 3.55
C GLU A 160 -24.48 -31.20 4.94
N LYS A 161 -24.49 -32.08 5.96
CA LYS A 161 -24.15 -31.69 7.33
C LYS A 161 -22.77 -32.26 7.75
N PRO A 162 -21.91 -31.47 8.43
CA PRO A 162 -22.06 -30.05 8.74
C PRO A 162 -22.09 -29.19 7.46
N ASN A 163 -22.73 -28.03 7.53
CA ASN A 163 -22.87 -27.10 6.39
C ASN A 163 -21.52 -26.81 5.74
N LYS A 164 -21.42 -27.11 4.43
CA LYS A 164 -20.19 -26.92 3.65
C LYS A 164 -20.43 -25.86 2.58
N PRO A 165 -20.02 -24.60 2.79
CA PRO A 165 -20.02 -23.61 1.73
C PRO A 165 -18.99 -23.99 0.68
N VAL A 166 -19.40 -24.04 -0.57
CA VAL A 166 -18.57 -24.39 -1.73
C VAL A 166 -18.78 -23.39 -2.86
N ILE A 167 -17.78 -23.26 -3.69
CA ILE A 167 -17.86 -22.64 -5.00
C ILE A 167 -17.47 -23.67 -6.04
N ARG A 168 -18.13 -23.67 -7.18
CA ARG A 168 -17.86 -24.65 -8.25
C ARG A 168 -17.22 -23.95 -9.42
N ALA A 169 -16.03 -24.42 -9.79
CA ALA A 169 -15.41 -24.02 -11.03
C ALA A 169 -15.61 -25.13 -12.07
N VAL A 170 -15.97 -24.72 -13.27
CA VAL A 170 -16.33 -25.60 -14.37
C VAL A 170 -15.57 -25.22 -15.62
N ALA A 171 -15.05 -26.20 -16.31
CA ALA A 171 -14.41 -26.03 -17.60
C ALA A 171 -14.75 -27.18 -18.56
N PRO A 172 -14.83 -26.91 -19.86
CA PRO A 172 -15.00 -27.95 -20.85
C PRO A 172 -13.70 -28.75 -21.05
N ILE A 173 -13.83 -30.05 -21.19
CA ILE A 173 -12.70 -30.93 -21.52
C ILE A 173 -12.81 -31.41 -22.97
N TYR A 174 -11.67 -31.54 -23.59
CA TYR A 174 -11.54 -31.93 -25.00
C TYR A 174 -10.61 -33.12 -25.14
N ASP A 175 -10.92 -33.99 -26.09
CA ASP A 175 -10.02 -35.09 -26.43
C ASP A 175 -8.86 -34.63 -27.33
N THR A 176 -7.98 -35.56 -27.67
CA THR A 176 -6.84 -35.32 -28.56
C THR A 176 -7.24 -34.88 -29.97
N THR A 177 -8.49 -35.14 -30.38
CA THR A 177 -9.05 -34.66 -31.67
C THR A 177 -9.68 -33.28 -31.58
N GLN A 178 -9.60 -32.62 -30.42
CA GLN A 178 -10.23 -31.33 -30.12
C GLN A 178 -11.76 -31.39 -30.08
N THR A 179 -12.33 -32.58 -29.91
CA THR A 179 -13.76 -32.75 -29.70
C THR A 179 -14.08 -32.55 -28.23
N LYS A 180 -15.12 -31.77 -27.94
CA LYS A 180 -15.61 -31.59 -26.57
C LYS A 180 -16.22 -32.91 -26.09
N ILE A 181 -15.68 -33.45 -24.99
CA ILE A 181 -16.11 -34.76 -24.45
C ILE A 181 -16.89 -34.61 -23.14
N GLY A 182 -16.85 -33.43 -22.52
CA GLY A 182 -17.57 -33.22 -21.27
C GLY A 182 -17.07 -32.01 -20.52
N LEU A 183 -17.22 -32.07 -19.21
CA LEU A 183 -16.84 -31.04 -18.27
C LEU A 183 -15.97 -31.59 -17.15
N VAL A 184 -15.01 -30.82 -16.70
CA VAL A 184 -14.44 -30.95 -15.36
C VAL A 184 -15.13 -29.97 -14.43
N VAL A 185 -15.54 -30.45 -13.26
CA VAL A 185 -16.21 -29.67 -12.22
C VAL A 185 -15.50 -29.89 -10.90
N ILE A 186 -15.01 -28.84 -10.31
CA ILE A 186 -14.33 -28.87 -9.01
C ILE A 186 -15.14 -28.06 -8.01
N ASN A 187 -15.54 -28.69 -6.90
CA ASN A 187 -16.09 -28.00 -5.75
C ASN A 187 -14.93 -27.59 -4.85
N PHE A 188 -14.72 -26.32 -4.70
CA PHE A 188 -13.74 -25.77 -3.75
C PHE A 188 -14.40 -25.41 -2.43
N LYS A 189 -13.73 -25.78 -1.34
CA LYS A 189 -14.18 -25.45 0.02
C LYS A 189 -14.02 -23.97 0.29
N MET A 190 -15.12 -23.29 0.59
CA MET A 190 -15.08 -21.85 0.90
C MET A 190 -14.94 -21.55 2.40
N LYS A 191 -15.09 -22.52 3.28
CA LYS A 191 -15.11 -22.29 4.73
C LYS A 191 -13.86 -21.56 5.24
N ARG A 192 -12.67 -21.98 4.76
CA ARG A 192 -11.39 -21.33 5.12
C ARG A 192 -11.35 -19.90 4.61
N VAL A 193 -11.74 -19.68 3.36
CA VAL A 193 -11.76 -18.35 2.73
C VAL A 193 -12.71 -17.42 3.47
N LEU A 194 -13.93 -17.89 3.74
CA LEU A 194 -14.95 -17.12 4.46
C LEU A 194 -14.49 -16.79 5.90
N ASN A 195 -13.88 -17.75 6.60
CA ASN A 195 -13.36 -17.53 7.94
C ASN A 195 -12.21 -16.50 7.94
N GLN A 196 -11.34 -16.54 6.95
CA GLN A 196 -10.25 -15.57 6.82
C GLN A 196 -10.79 -14.17 6.54
N LEU A 197 -11.84 -14.03 5.73
CA LEU A 197 -12.52 -12.75 5.53
C LEU A 197 -13.14 -12.22 6.83
N LYS A 198 -13.77 -13.12 7.63
CA LYS A 198 -14.35 -12.77 8.93
C LYS A 198 -13.31 -12.43 9.99
N SER A 199 -12.05 -12.76 9.77
CA SER A 199 -11.00 -12.44 10.74
C SER A 199 -11.02 -10.93 11.02
N LYS A 200 -11.28 -10.59 12.29
CA LYS A 200 -11.45 -9.20 12.70
C LYS A 200 -10.09 -8.53 12.78
N VAL A 201 -9.96 -7.46 12.03
CA VAL A 201 -8.93 -6.46 12.24
C VAL A 201 -9.67 -5.24 12.80
N ALA A 202 -9.51 -4.93 14.08
CA ALA A 202 -10.38 -4.06 14.85
C ALA A 202 -11.85 -4.58 14.87
N ASP A 203 -12.70 -4.03 15.72
CA ASP A 203 -14.09 -4.49 15.89
C ASP A 203 -15.04 -4.16 14.70
N THR A 204 -14.51 -4.20 13.47
CA THR A 204 -15.32 -4.02 12.25
C THR A 204 -16.16 -5.27 12.00
N GLU A 205 -17.35 -5.05 11.47
CA GLU A 205 -18.28 -6.10 11.08
C GLU A 205 -18.19 -6.29 9.56
N LEU A 206 -18.10 -7.55 9.14
CA LEU A 206 -18.02 -7.89 7.72
C LEU A 206 -19.31 -8.59 7.27
N TYR A 207 -19.79 -8.20 6.11
CA TYR A 207 -20.85 -8.87 5.37
C TYR A 207 -20.35 -9.16 3.95
N LEU A 208 -20.41 -10.41 3.54
CA LEU A 208 -20.27 -10.82 2.16
C LEU A 208 -21.68 -11.13 1.63
N VAL A 209 -22.09 -10.47 0.56
CA VAL A 209 -23.43 -10.59 -0.01
C VAL A 209 -23.38 -10.86 -1.52
N ASP A 210 -24.45 -11.41 -2.06
CA ASP A 210 -24.67 -11.56 -3.50
C ASP A 210 -25.37 -10.32 -4.11
N GLU A 211 -25.72 -10.40 -5.39
CA GLU A 211 -26.39 -9.32 -6.12
C GLU A 211 -27.79 -9.00 -5.59
N GLU A 212 -28.47 -9.98 -5.01
CA GLU A 212 -29.76 -9.81 -4.35
C GLU A 212 -29.62 -9.31 -2.90
N LEU A 213 -28.39 -9.01 -2.47
CA LEU A 213 -28.05 -8.56 -1.12
C LEU A 213 -28.34 -9.60 -0.02
N ARG A 214 -28.41 -10.90 -0.38
CA ARG A 214 -28.51 -11.99 0.58
C ARG A 214 -27.14 -12.24 1.21
N ILE A 215 -27.13 -12.42 2.51
CA ILE A 215 -25.87 -12.61 3.24
C ILE A 215 -25.32 -14.02 2.97
N ILE A 216 -24.17 -14.07 2.33
CA ILE A 216 -23.38 -15.30 2.14
C ILE A 216 -22.64 -15.62 3.43
N SER A 217 -22.00 -14.61 4.01
CA SER A 217 -21.18 -14.76 5.21
C SER A 217 -21.12 -13.45 5.98
N SER A 218 -21.10 -13.54 7.31
CA SER A 218 -20.99 -12.37 8.17
C SER A 218 -20.13 -12.68 9.39
N SER A 219 -19.40 -11.68 9.88
CA SER A 219 -18.67 -11.79 11.14
C SER A 219 -19.56 -11.85 12.38
N LEU A 220 -20.86 -11.53 12.22
CA LEU A 220 -21.86 -11.61 13.29
C LEU A 220 -22.52 -12.99 13.39
N GLN A 221 -22.42 -13.79 12.35
CA GLN A 221 -23.09 -15.08 12.25
C GLN A 221 -22.10 -16.23 12.26
N GLN A 222 -22.44 -17.30 12.97
CA GLN A 222 -21.62 -18.51 13.01
C GLN A 222 -21.75 -19.33 11.72
N GLU A 223 -22.95 -19.36 11.13
CA GLU A 223 -23.23 -20.11 9.92
C GLU A 223 -23.15 -19.22 8.67
N ASP A 224 -22.58 -19.79 7.62
CA ASP A 224 -22.53 -19.18 6.30
C ASP A 224 -23.80 -19.58 5.52
N LEU A 225 -24.24 -18.74 4.58
CA LEU A 225 -25.42 -18.93 3.72
C LEU A 225 -26.71 -19.17 4.53
N PRO A 226 -27.06 -18.32 5.47
CA PRO A 226 -28.23 -18.52 6.35
C PRO A 226 -29.55 -18.62 5.58
N TYR A 227 -29.65 -17.94 4.43
CA TYR A 227 -30.86 -18.02 3.58
C TYR A 227 -31.07 -19.39 2.96
N GLU A 228 -30.05 -20.22 2.76
CA GLU A 228 -30.20 -21.60 2.29
C GLU A 228 -30.62 -22.55 3.40
N THR A 229 -30.34 -22.24 4.65
CA THR A 229 -30.73 -23.07 5.80
C THR A 229 -32.10 -22.71 6.39
N GLY A 230 -32.77 -21.71 5.80
CA GLY A 230 -34.11 -21.27 6.27
C GLY A 230 -34.06 -20.30 7.45
N ILE A 231 -32.89 -19.82 7.81
CA ILE A 231 -32.74 -18.76 8.81
C ILE A 231 -33.07 -17.42 8.12
N ILE A 232 -34.24 -16.89 8.42
CA ILE A 232 -34.83 -15.73 7.69
C ILE A 232 -34.27 -14.39 8.17
N GLU A 233 -33.49 -14.33 9.24
CA GLU A 233 -33.12 -13.07 9.88
C GLU A 233 -31.64 -12.70 9.71
N SER A 234 -31.33 -12.09 8.60
CA SER A 234 -30.26 -11.08 8.55
C SER A 234 -30.40 -10.21 7.31
N THR A 235 -31.33 -9.29 7.39
CA THR A 235 -31.39 -8.22 6.40
C THR A 235 -30.32 -7.17 6.74
N LEU A 236 -29.54 -6.79 5.73
CA LEU A 236 -28.68 -5.60 5.85
C LEU A 236 -29.51 -4.39 6.29
N PRO A 237 -28.96 -3.48 7.08
CA PRO A 237 -29.65 -2.24 7.41
C PRO A 237 -30.15 -1.54 6.14
N ASN A 238 -31.38 -1.06 6.15
CA ASN A 238 -32.01 -0.41 4.98
C ASN A 238 -31.16 0.72 4.38
N LYS A 239 -30.39 1.44 5.21
CA LYS A 239 -29.45 2.48 4.76
C LYS A 239 -28.36 1.90 3.87
N ILE A 240 -27.78 0.76 4.23
CA ILE A 240 -26.77 0.06 3.44
C ILE A 240 -27.37 -0.44 2.14
N ILE A 241 -28.56 -1.01 2.20
CA ILE A 241 -29.27 -1.51 1.00
C ILE A 241 -29.46 -0.40 -0.03
N ASN A 242 -29.93 0.76 0.41
CA ASN A 242 -30.12 1.91 -0.48
C ASN A 242 -28.81 2.47 -1.04
N TYR A 243 -27.75 2.40 -0.25
CA TYR A 243 -26.43 2.83 -0.66
C TYR A 243 -25.85 1.92 -1.74
N ILE A 244 -25.90 0.59 -1.54
CA ILE A 244 -25.36 -0.41 -2.47
C ILE A 244 -26.10 -0.40 -3.81
N LYS A 245 -27.43 -0.23 -3.81
CA LYS A 245 -28.24 -0.21 -5.03
C LYS A 245 -27.80 0.87 -6.04
N ASN A 246 -27.18 1.93 -5.54
CA ASN A 246 -26.76 3.08 -6.35
C ASN A 246 -25.28 3.09 -6.69
N ILE A 247 -24.47 2.20 -6.10
CA ILE A 247 -23.00 2.25 -6.22
C ILE A 247 -22.47 0.86 -6.59
N ARG A 248 -21.75 0.79 -7.72
CA ARG A 248 -21.12 -0.44 -8.23
C ARG A 248 -19.59 -0.41 -8.19
N SER A 249 -19.00 0.61 -7.57
CA SER A 249 -17.55 0.78 -7.45
C SER A 249 -17.10 0.75 -6.00
N ASP A 250 -15.80 0.60 -5.79
CA ASP A 250 -15.17 0.75 -4.48
C ASP A 250 -15.57 2.10 -3.87
N SER A 251 -16.18 2.09 -2.71
CA SER A 251 -16.68 3.30 -2.08
C SER A 251 -16.74 3.18 -0.57
N THR A 252 -16.58 4.31 0.09
CA THR A 252 -16.79 4.41 1.54
C THR A 252 -17.80 5.49 1.85
N TYR A 253 -18.78 5.15 2.64
CA TYR A 253 -19.79 6.06 3.15
C TYR A 253 -19.55 6.28 4.64
N VAL A 254 -19.49 7.54 5.04
CA VAL A 254 -19.31 7.95 6.42
C VAL A 254 -20.54 8.71 6.85
N ASP A 255 -21.21 8.22 7.86
CA ASP A 255 -22.31 8.88 8.57
C ASP A 255 -21.81 9.18 10.00
N ASN A 256 -22.57 9.96 10.75
CA ASN A 256 -22.22 10.34 12.14
C ASN A 256 -22.00 9.13 13.07
N ASN A 257 -22.58 7.98 12.77
CA ASN A 257 -22.62 6.82 13.63
C ASN A 257 -22.06 5.54 12.99
N HIS A 258 -21.83 5.54 11.67
CA HIS A 258 -21.37 4.36 10.94
C HIS A 258 -20.37 4.74 9.85
N ILE A 259 -19.44 3.84 9.60
CA ILE A 259 -18.59 3.87 8.41
C ILE A 259 -18.84 2.57 7.68
N TRP A 260 -19.25 2.64 6.43
CA TRP A 260 -19.40 1.49 5.57
C TRP A 260 -18.43 1.59 4.40
N THR A 261 -17.71 0.51 4.17
CA THR A 261 -16.85 0.38 2.98
C THR A 261 -17.38 -0.74 2.13
N LEU A 262 -17.74 -0.43 0.90
CA LEU A 262 -18.18 -1.36 -0.11
C LEU A 262 -17.03 -1.72 -1.04
N GLN A 263 -16.83 -3.00 -1.25
CA GLN A 263 -15.87 -3.54 -2.21
C GLN A 263 -16.60 -4.54 -3.12
N PRO A 264 -16.86 -4.20 -4.39
CA PRO A 264 -17.33 -5.18 -5.35
C PRO A 264 -16.23 -6.20 -5.66
N LEU A 265 -16.58 -7.47 -5.58
CA LEU A 265 -15.67 -8.58 -5.84
C LEU A 265 -15.95 -9.09 -7.27
N ILE A 266 -15.44 -8.34 -8.24
CA ILE A 266 -15.66 -8.63 -9.66
C ILE A 266 -14.47 -9.43 -10.18
N LEU A 267 -14.73 -10.63 -10.65
CA LEU A 267 -13.76 -11.45 -11.35
C LEU A 267 -13.79 -11.09 -12.84
N ASN A 268 -13.02 -10.09 -13.22
CA ASN A 268 -12.86 -9.73 -14.63
C ASN A 268 -11.79 -10.62 -15.25
N GLY A 269 -12.12 -11.28 -16.35
CA GLY A 269 -11.19 -12.07 -17.15
C GLY A 269 -10.15 -11.26 -17.93
N THR A 270 -9.86 -10.03 -17.50
CA THR A 270 -8.82 -9.22 -18.13
C THR A 270 -7.44 -9.59 -17.58
N SER A 271 -6.49 -9.70 -18.47
CA SER A 271 -5.08 -10.08 -18.26
C SER A 271 -4.31 -9.34 -17.16
N SER A 272 -4.90 -8.34 -16.51
CA SER A 272 -4.26 -7.56 -15.43
C SER A 272 -4.32 -8.21 -14.05
N THR A 273 -5.28 -9.10 -13.81
CA THR A 273 -5.42 -9.86 -12.54
C THR A 273 -4.57 -11.14 -12.51
N PHE A 274 -4.17 -11.59 -13.67
CA PHE A 274 -3.36 -12.79 -13.84
C PHE A 274 -2.04 -12.36 -14.47
N GLY A 275 -0.97 -12.23 -13.74
CA GLY A 275 0.34 -11.75 -14.25
C GLY A 275 0.63 -12.20 -15.68
N SER A 276 1.33 -11.39 -16.43
CA SER A 276 1.53 -11.40 -17.89
C SER A 276 2.12 -12.68 -18.52
N ASN A 277 2.26 -13.78 -17.78
CA ASN A 277 2.90 -15.03 -18.22
C ASN A 277 2.06 -16.29 -18.01
N THR A 278 0.73 -16.18 -17.83
CA THR A 278 -0.11 -17.37 -17.68
C THR A 278 -1.10 -17.48 -18.83
N ASN A 279 -1.11 -18.63 -19.51
CA ASN A 279 -2.13 -19.03 -20.50
C ASN A 279 -3.50 -19.26 -19.84
N ILE A 280 -3.99 -18.28 -19.05
CA ILE A 280 -5.30 -18.38 -18.41
C ILE A 280 -6.35 -17.86 -19.38
N PRO A 281 -7.52 -18.54 -19.44
CA PRO A 281 -8.59 -18.15 -20.36
C PRO A 281 -8.96 -16.68 -20.20
N SER A 282 -9.20 -16.03 -21.33
CA SER A 282 -9.54 -14.61 -21.39
C SER A 282 -10.96 -14.31 -20.93
N GLU A 283 -11.80 -15.32 -20.72
CA GLU A 283 -13.21 -15.15 -20.46
C GLU A 283 -13.69 -16.05 -19.33
N ILE A 284 -14.09 -15.43 -18.23
CA ILE A 284 -14.66 -16.07 -17.06
C ILE A 284 -16.13 -15.67 -17.01
N THR A 285 -17.03 -16.67 -16.97
CA THR A 285 -18.45 -16.45 -16.76
C THR A 285 -18.81 -16.74 -15.30
N THR A 286 -19.43 -15.78 -14.64
CA THR A 286 -19.97 -15.96 -13.30
C THR A 286 -21.41 -15.45 -13.25
N PRO A 287 -22.33 -16.15 -12.60
CA PRO A 287 -23.75 -15.77 -12.57
C PRO A 287 -24.04 -14.57 -11.67
N SER A 288 -23.14 -14.19 -10.81
CA SER A 288 -23.35 -13.04 -9.92
C SER A 288 -22.04 -12.38 -9.51
N ASN A 289 -22.13 -11.08 -9.28
CA ASN A 289 -21.11 -10.33 -8.60
C ASN A 289 -21.34 -10.45 -7.08
N TRP A 290 -20.27 -10.51 -6.33
CA TRP A 290 -20.33 -10.45 -4.88
C TRP A 290 -19.93 -9.05 -4.41
N PHE A 291 -20.48 -8.68 -3.26
CA PHE A 291 -20.11 -7.43 -2.62
C PHE A 291 -19.64 -7.73 -1.21
N MET A 292 -18.51 -7.18 -0.85
CA MET A 292 -18.00 -7.19 0.50
C MET A 292 -18.25 -5.84 1.14
N ILE A 293 -18.88 -5.85 2.29
CA ILE A 293 -19.22 -4.67 3.06
C ILE A 293 -18.53 -4.79 4.41
N LEU A 294 -17.73 -3.80 4.75
CA LEU A 294 -17.21 -3.64 6.10
C LEU A 294 -17.97 -2.51 6.79
N GLU A 295 -18.39 -2.77 8.01
CA GLU A 295 -19.07 -1.81 8.87
C GLU A 295 -18.25 -1.53 10.12
N SER A 296 -17.98 -0.27 10.39
CA SER A 296 -17.58 0.18 11.72
C SER A 296 -18.83 0.57 12.49
N PRO A 297 -19.28 -0.25 13.45
CA PRO A 297 -20.51 0.01 14.18
C PRO A 297 -20.37 1.22 15.11
N PRO A 298 -21.50 1.81 15.55
CA PRO A 298 -21.47 2.99 16.44
C PRO A 298 -20.65 2.82 17.69
N ARG A 299 -20.64 1.63 18.27
CA ARG A 299 -19.85 1.27 19.45
C ARG A 299 -18.35 1.46 19.20
N LEU A 300 -17.85 1.09 18.02
CA LEU A 300 -16.45 1.24 17.63
C LEU A 300 -16.13 2.73 17.44
N ILE A 301 -16.93 3.44 16.66
CA ILE A 301 -16.75 4.88 16.43
C ILE A 301 -16.79 5.64 17.75
N LYS A 302 -17.72 5.28 18.63
CA LYS A 302 -17.88 5.86 19.96
C LYS A 302 -16.61 5.64 20.81
N SER A 303 -16.03 4.44 20.81
CA SER A 303 -14.81 4.15 21.58
C SER A 303 -13.61 4.99 21.14
N TYR A 304 -13.54 5.39 19.86
CA TYR A 304 -12.51 6.32 19.36
C TYR A 304 -12.80 7.78 19.67
N ILE A 305 -14.09 8.15 19.79
CA ILE A 305 -14.53 9.55 19.95
C ILE A 305 -14.71 9.91 21.43
N GLU A 306 -15.22 9.00 22.27
CA GLU A 306 -15.48 9.25 23.69
C GLU A 306 -14.26 9.81 24.44
N PRO A 307 -13.03 9.22 24.31
CA PRO A 307 -11.86 9.76 24.99
C PRO A 307 -11.55 11.22 24.64
N LEU A 308 -11.92 11.66 23.43
CA LEU A 308 -11.76 13.05 22.99
C LEU A 308 -12.75 13.96 23.72
N PHE A 309 -13.99 13.52 23.91
CA PHE A 309 -15.00 14.27 24.65
C PHE A 309 -14.69 14.33 26.14
N ASP A 310 -14.24 13.22 26.72
CA ASP A 310 -13.86 13.19 28.14
C ASP A 310 -12.69 14.12 28.43
N SER A 311 -11.68 14.12 27.58
CA SER A 311 -10.55 15.05 27.68
C SER A 311 -10.97 16.50 27.51
N LEU A 312 -11.91 16.75 26.58
CA LEU A 312 -12.46 18.08 26.32
C LEU A 312 -13.30 18.59 27.50
N ILE A 313 -14.18 17.74 28.04
CA ILE A 313 -15.00 18.05 29.22
C ILE A 313 -14.08 18.35 30.40
N THR A 314 -13.08 17.50 30.63
CA THR A 314 -12.11 17.69 31.70
C THR A 314 -11.34 19.00 31.53
N PHE A 315 -10.85 19.28 30.32
CA PHE A 315 -10.13 20.51 30.02
C PHE A 315 -11.02 21.75 30.22
N ASN A 316 -12.26 21.72 29.68
CA ASN A 316 -13.19 22.84 29.84
C ASN A 316 -13.60 23.04 31.30
N THR A 317 -13.83 21.97 32.05
CA THR A 317 -14.16 22.04 33.49
C THR A 317 -13.01 22.69 34.27
N ILE A 318 -11.78 22.27 34.03
CA ILE A 318 -10.60 22.87 34.65
C ILE A 318 -10.45 24.33 34.22
N SER A 319 -10.69 24.64 32.94
CA SER A 319 -10.60 25.98 32.39
C SER A 319 -11.67 26.92 33.00
N ILE A 320 -12.90 26.44 33.17
CA ILE A 320 -13.99 27.19 33.82
C ILE A 320 -13.63 27.50 35.28
N LEU A 321 -13.20 26.48 36.03
CA LEU A 321 -12.80 26.65 37.43
C LEU A 321 -11.61 27.60 37.56
N GLY A 322 -10.60 27.43 36.67
CA GLY A 322 -9.42 28.31 36.62
C GLY A 322 -9.77 29.75 36.28
N LEU A 323 -10.64 29.97 35.27
CA LEU A 323 -11.10 31.30 34.89
C LEU A 323 -12.01 31.95 35.95
N LEU A 324 -12.89 31.17 36.60
CA LEU A 324 -13.71 31.67 37.70
C LEU A 324 -12.83 32.07 38.90
N ALA A 325 -11.86 31.21 39.25
CA ALA A 325 -10.89 31.51 40.30
C ALA A 325 -10.07 32.76 39.95
N LEU A 326 -9.63 32.87 38.68
CA LEU A 326 -8.89 34.02 38.19
C LEU A 326 -9.72 35.29 38.24
N CYS A 327 -10.98 35.25 37.78
CA CYS A 327 -11.91 36.40 37.84
C CYS A 327 -12.20 36.81 39.29
N TYR A 328 -12.38 35.85 40.21
CA TYR A 328 -12.55 36.12 41.63
C TYR A 328 -11.30 36.78 42.22
N VAL A 329 -10.10 36.23 41.92
CA VAL A 329 -8.84 36.78 42.41
C VAL A 329 -8.60 38.20 41.84
N ILE A 330 -8.91 38.41 40.55
CA ILE A 330 -8.80 39.76 39.93
C ILE A 330 -9.73 40.77 40.61
N GLN A 331 -10.99 40.40 40.90
CA GLN A 331 -11.93 41.29 41.55
C GLN A 331 -11.57 41.53 43.03
N ARG A 332 -11.11 40.53 43.73
CA ARG A 332 -10.60 40.67 45.11
C ARG A 332 -9.36 41.57 45.13
N LYS A 333 -8.43 41.36 44.21
CA LYS A 333 -7.26 42.23 44.05
C LYS A 333 -7.64 43.66 43.65
N LYS A 334 -8.75 43.86 42.92
CA LYS A 334 -9.18 45.20 42.56
C LYS A 334 -9.74 45.98 43.77
N ILE A 335 -10.35 45.29 44.71
CA ILE A 335 -10.79 45.86 46.00
C ILE A 335 -9.58 46.14 46.92
N GLU A 336 -8.64 45.21 46.96
CA GLU A 336 -7.36 45.39 47.70
C GLU A 336 -6.45 46.43 47.00
N LYS A 337 -6.59 46.62 45.69
CA LYS A 337 -5.77 47.51 44.84
C LYS A 337 -6.02 48.97 45.07
N GLU A 338 -7.24 49.39 45.47
CA GLU A 338 -7.51 50.79 45.85
C GLU A 338 -6.75 51.18 47.13
N GLN A 339 -6.38 50.21 47.95
CA GLN A 339 -5.53 50.41 49.16
C GLN A 339 -4.04 50.28 48.85
N PHE A 340 -3.66 49.56 47.78
CA PHE A 340 -2.26 49.19 47.51
C PHE A 340 -1.56 50.04 46.41
N TYR A 341 -2.30 50.97 45.77
CA TYR A 341 -1.80 51.70 44.61
C TYR A 341 -0.55 52.56 44.87
N LYS A 342 -0.37 53.08 46.07
CA LYS A 342 0.78 53.92 46.43
C LYS A 342 2.10 53.13 46.62
N GLU A 343 1.98 51.82 46.90
CA GLU A 343 3.17 50.94 47.08
C GLU A 343 3.56 50.22 45.78
N LEU A 344 2.62 50.06 44.85
CA LEU A 344 2.79 49.33 43.61
C LEU A 344 3.59 50.07 42.54
N GLU A 345 3.52 51.40 42.54
CA GLU A 345 4.20 52.24 41.54
C GLU A 345 5.74 52.03 41.56
N ARG A 346 6.30 51.79 42.75
CA ARG A 346 7.72 51.45 42.91
C ARG A 346 8.09 50.00 42.50
N LYS A 347 7.14 49.06 42.63
CA LYS A 347 7.36 47.64 42.24
C LYS A 347 7.11 47.36 40.75
N ASN A 348 6.29 48.20 40.10
CA ASN A 348 5.95 47.98 38.69
C ASN A 348 7.15 48.15 37.74
N VAL A 349 8.10 49.05 38.06
CA VAL A 349 9.30 49.21 37.24
C VAL A 349 10.19 47.95 37.31
N LEU A 350 10.24 47.30 38.46
CA LEU A 350 11.01 46.05 38.60
C LEU A 350 10.33 44.85 37.97
N LEU A 351 8.97 44.80 38.01
CA LEU A 351 8.20 43.72 37.43
C LEU A 351 8.20 43.73 35.88
N ALA A 352 8.18 44.93 35.28
CA ALA A 352 8.25 45.12 33.85
C ALA A 352 9.56 44.50 33.27
N SER A 353 10.71 44.84 33.91
CA SER A 353 12.01 44.30 33.44
C SER A 353 12.15 42.78 33.62
N SER A 354 11.38 42.17 34.56
CA SER A 354 11.39 40.74 34.75
C SER A 354 10.47 40.01 33.78
N LYS A 355 9.36 40.68 33.34
CA LYS A 355 8.43 40.12 32.37
C LYS A 355 9.05 40.02 30.96
N ASP A 356 9.79 41.06 30.55
CA ASP A 356 10.46 41.09 29.26
C ASP A 356 11.47 39.93 29.16
N LYS A 357 12.18 39.65 30.25
CA LYS A 357 13.11 38.52 30.32
C LYS A 357 12.43 37.15 30.27
N LEU A 358 11.21 37.04 30.83
CA LEU A 358 10.46 35.77 30.85
C LEU A 358 9.84 35.47 29.48
N GLU A 359 9.37 36.48 28.75
CA GLU A 359 8.87 36.33 27.38
C GLU A 359 10.00 35.92 26.42
N GLU A 360 11.19 36.50 26.56
CA GLU A 360 12.36 36.10 25.77
C GLU A 360 12.75 34.62 26.00
N ASN A 361 12.73 34.17 27.25
CA ASN A 361 13.03 32.80 27.59
C ASN A 361 11.95 31.79 27.12
N ASN A 362 10.67 32.15 27.16
CA ASN A 362 9.59 31.29 26.68
C ASN A 362 9.60 31.12 25.16
N LEU A 363 9.95 32.16 24.40
CA LEU A 363 10.16 32.05 22.97
C LEU A 363 11.28 31.06 22.64
N LEU A 364 12.39 31.14 23.38
CA LEU A 364 13.53 30.25 23.20
C LEU A 364 13.20 28.77 23.48
N VAL A 365 12.45 28.49 24.54
CA VAL A 365 12.04 27.14 24.91
C VAL A 365 11.09 26.52 23.89
N ASN A 366 10.15 27.31 23.34
CA ASN A 366 9.24 26.82 22.30
C ASN A 366 9.97 26.50 20.99
N GLU A 367 10.95 27.33 20.62
CA GLU A 367 11.78 27.07 19.43
C GLU A 367 12.63 25.80 19.58
N MET A 368 13.18 25.56 20.78
CA MET A 368 13.92 24.34 21.08
C MET A 368 13.03 23.08 21.03
N ASN A 369 11.83 23.12 21.55
CA ASN A 369 10.90 21.99 21.55
C ASN A 369 10.46 21.59 20.12
N ASN A 370 10.14 22.56 19.29
CA ASN A 370 9.82 22.30 17.88
C ASN A 370 10.99 21.65 17.11
N ASN A 371 12.20 22.13 17.37
CA ASN A 371 13.40 21.56 16.75
C ASN A 371 13.67 20.11 17.21
N LEU A 372 13.36 19.79 18.47
CA LEU A 372 13.49 18.44 19.02
C LEU A 372 12.48 17.46 18.43
N GLU A 373 11.24 17.87 18.23
CA GLU A 373 10.21 17.02 17.61
C GLU A 373 10.56 16.66 16.16
N ILE A 374 11.01 17.66 15.39
CA ILE A 374 11.45 17.44 14.01
C ILE A 374 12.62 16.45 13.95
N ARG A 375 13.62 16.63 14.84
CA ARG A 375 14.78 15.72 14.90
C ARG A 375 14.40 14.30 15.29
N ASN A 376 13.48 14.12 16.25
CA ASN A 376 13.03 12.79 16.67
C ASN A 376 12.30 12.05 15.56
N LYS A 377 11.46 12.76 14.79
CA LYS A 377 10.79 12.17 13.64
C LYS A 377 11.79 11.76 12.55
N GLN A 378 12.74 12.65 12.23
CA GLN A 378 13.79 12.35 11.27
C GLN A 378 14.64 11.13 11.67
N LEU A 379 14.96 11.01 12.96
CA LEU A 379 15.71 9.86 13.50
C LEU A 379 14.90 8.56 13.45
N SER A 380 13.59 8.62 13.71
CA SER A 380 12.70 7.46 13.63
C SER A 380 12.57 6.94 12.20
N ASP A 381 12.34 7.83 11.25
CA ASP A 381 12.24 7.51 9.82
C ASP A 381 13.57 6.92 9.31
N PHE A 382 14.68 7.47 9.73
CA PHE A 382 16.02 6.98 9.44
C PHE A 382 16.27 5.56 9.95
N ASN A 383 15.96 5.28 11.22
CA ASN A 383 16.12 3.95 11.81
C ASN A 383 15.27 2.89 11.11
N TYR A 384 14.03 3.23 10.77
CA TYR A 384 13.14 2.34 10.00
C TYR A 384 13.74 2.00 8.62
N LEU A 385 14.24 3.02 7.92
CA LEU A 385 14.78 2.89 6.57
C LEU A 385 16.05 2.03 6.52
N ILE A 386 16.98 2.23 7.48
CA ILE A 386 18.19 1.41 7.57
C ILE A 386 17.82 -0.06 7.81
N SER A 387 16.98 -0.31 8.80
CA SER A 387 16.61 -1.68 9.21
C SER A 387 15.94 -2.44 8.08
N HIS A 388 15.04 -1.79 7.33
CA HIS A 388 14.33 -2.41 6.23
C HIS A 388 15.27 -2.77 5.07
N ASN A 389 16.18 -1.88 4.71
CA ASN A 389 16.97 -2.02 3.49
C ASN A 389 18.28 -2.78 3.66
N LEU A 390 18.79 -2.88 4.88
CA LEU A 390 19.87 -3.80 5.20
C LEU A 390 19.39 -5.26 5.26
N ARG A 391 18.14 -5.49 5.67
CA ARG A 391 17.61 -6.86 5.82
C ARG A 391 17.66 -7.65 4.51
N SER A 392 17.26 -7.07 3.39
CA SER A 392 17.19 -7.79 2.11
C SER A 392 18.57 -8.28 1.61
N PRO A 393 19.59 -7.41 1.46
CA PRO A 393 20.90 -7.87 1.00
C PRO A 393 21.59 -8.78 2.02
N VAL A 394 21.42 -8.55 3.33
CA VAL A 394 21.96 -9.44 4.37
C VAL A 394 21.33 -10.84 4.28
N THR A 395 19.99 -10.90 4.10
CA THR A 395 19.31 -12.20 3.88
C THR A 395 19.79 -12.87 2.60
N SER A 396 19.94 -12.11 1.50
CA SER A 396 20.47 -12.66 0.24
C SER A 396 21.90 -13.18 0.39
N MET A 397 22.75 -12.46 1.12
CA MET A 397 24.10 -12.91 1.44
C MET A 397 24.07 -14.23 2.23
N SER A 398 23.25 -14.31 3.28
CA SER A 398 23.10 -15.52 4.10
C SER A 398 22.66 -16.73 3.27
N ILE A 399 21.69 -16.55 2.37
CA ILE A 399 21.20 -17.60 1.47
C ILE A 399 22.31 -18.07 0.52
N ILE A 400 23.05 -17.13 -0.11
CA ILE A 400 24.14 -17.48 -1.03
C ILE A 400 25.25 -18.21 -0.28
N VAL A 401 25.62 -17.76 0.92
CA VAL A 401 26.61 -18.44 1.77
C VAL A 401 26.16 -19.85 2.13
N GLU A 402 24.89 -20.01 2.54
CA GLU A 402 24.31 -21.33 2.83
C GLU A 402 24.30 -22.24 1.61
N MET A 403 24.00 -21.69 0.41
CA MET A 403 24.07 -22.43 -0.84
C MET A 403 25.51 -22.88 -1.14
N ILE A 404 26.49 -21.99 -0.98
CA ILE A 404 27.92 -22.32 -1.18
C ILE A 404 28.41 -23.39 -0.19
N GLN A 405 27.96 -23.31 1.07
CA GLN A 405 28.35 -24.30 2.10
C GLN A 405 27.78 -25.71 1.85
N LYS A 406 26.61 -25.78 1.21
CA LYS A 406 25.93 -27.06 0.91
C LYS A 406 26.30 -27.64 -0.46
N GLU A 407 26.92 -26.85 -1.32
CA GLU A 407 27.21 -27.21 -2.70
C GLU A 407 28.57 -27.91 -2.80
N THR A 408 28.60 -29.05 -3.50
CA THR A 408 29.82 -29.85 -3.73
C THR A 408 30.36 -29.69 -5.15
N ASN A 409 29.58 -29.09 -6.06
CA ASN A 409 30.00 -28.88 -7.44
C ASN A 409 30.77 -27.55 -7.57
N PRO A 410 32.08 -27.58 -7.94
CA PRO A 410 32.91 -26.39 -8.06
C PRO A 410 32.38 -25.36 -9.08
N ASP A 411 31.75 -25.81 -10.16
CA ASP A 411 31.22 -24.92 -11.20
C ASP A 411 30.03 -24.09 -10.68
N VAL A 412 29.20 -24.66 -9.84
CA VAL A 412 28.09 -23.96 -9.20
C VAL A 412 28.61 -22.98 -8.15
N VAL A 413 29.61 -23.37 -7.36
CA VAL A 413 30.28 -22.49 -6.40
C VAL A 413 30.89 -21.27 -7.11
N ASN A 414 31.58 -21.50 -8.25
CA ASN A 414 32.18 -20.42 -9.04
C ASN A 414 31.13 -19.46 -9.65
N GLN A 415 29.90 -19.91 -9.89
CA GLN A 415 28.80 -19.05 -10.31
C GLN A 415 28.17 -18.27 -9.14
N LEU A 416 28.24 -18.79 -7.92
CA LEU A 416 27.69 -18.16 -6.72
C LEU A 416 28.64 -17.11 -6.12
N LEU A 417 29.94 -17.30 -6.19
CA LEU A 417 30.93 -16.35 -5.66
C LEU A 417 30.81 -14.94 -6.24
N PRO A 418 30.67 -14.73 -7.56
CA PRO A 418 30.44 -13.39 -8.11
C PRO A 418 29.16 -12.74 -7.57
N LYS A 419 28.10 -13.54 -7.37
CA LYS A 419 26.84 -13.03 -6.79
C LYS A 419 27.02 -12.62 -5.32
N LEU A 420 27.81 -13.38 -4.56
CA LEU A 420 28.15 -13.02 -3.18
C LEU A 420 28.93 -11.68 -3.13
N VAL A 421 29.92 -11.52 -4.00
CA VAL A 421 30.68 -10.27 -4.14
C VAL A 421 29.75 -9.11 -4.53
N GLN A 422 28.83 -9.34 -5.47
CA GLN A 422 27.85 -8.34 -5.88
C GLN A 422 26.96 -7.90 -4.71
N VAL A 423 26.50 -8.82 -3.87
CA VAL A 423 25.69 -8.50 -2.68
C VAL A 423 26.54 -7.77 -1.63
N ALA A 424 27.79 -8.19 -1.40
CA ALA A 424 28.71 -7.51 -0.50
C ALA A 424 28.97 -6.05 -0.93
N ASN A 425 29.26 -5.83 -2.21
CA ASN A 425 29.42 -4.49 -2.79
C ASN A 425 28.14 -3.64 -2.66
N SER A 426 26.96 -4.28 -2.77
CA SER A 426 25.69 -3.61 -2.55
C SER A 426 25.51 -3.15 -1.11
N ILE A 427 25.96 -3.94 -0.13
CA ILE A 427 25.92 -3.56 1.30
C ILE A 427 26.88 -2.41 1.56
N THR A 428 28.13 -2.49 1.09
CA THR A 428 29.12 -1.43 1.25
C THR A 428 28.58 -0.11 0.72
N SER A 429 28.12 -0.12 -0.51
CA SER A 429 27.57 1.06 -1.13
C SER A 429 26.28 1.59 -0.44
N LEU A 430 25.48 0.73 0.20
CA LEU A 430 24.34 1.16 1.02
C LEU A 430 24.82 1.87 2.29
N THR A 431 25.92 1.38 2.87
CA THR A 431 26.54 2.00 4.05
C THR A 431 27.07 3.39 3.71
N ASP A 432 27.69 3.57 2.53
CA ASP A 432 28.16 4.86 2.06
C ASP A 432 26.98 5.84 1.89
N ASP A 433 25.89 5.40 1.24
CA ASP A 433 24.67 6.20 1.06
C ASP A 433 24.04 6.61 2.42
N ILE A 434 24.11 5.75 3.44
CA ILE A 434 23.66 6.03 4.81
C ILE A 434 24.56 7.07 5.47
N ASN A 435 25.88 6.95 5.32
CA ASN A 435 26.83 7.90 5.86
C ASN A 435 26.62 9.29 5.26
N ASP A 436 26.40 9.36 3.95
CA ASP A 436 26.09 10.61 3.25
C ASP A 436 24.82 11.27 3.79
N TYR A 437 23.77 10.47 4.04
CA TYR A 437 22.52 10.99 4.61
C TYR A 437 22.69 11.45 6.07
N VAL A 438 23.44 10.70 6.88
CA VAL A 438 23.78 11.12 8.26
C VAL A 438 24.55 12.44 8.26
N ALA A 439 25.50 12.61 7.34
CA ALA A 439 26.23 13.85 7.19
C ALA A 439 25.30 15.05 6.84
N ILE A 440 24.25 14.82 6.05
CA ILE A 440 23.22 15.84 5.76
C ILE A 440 22.41 16.18 7.03
N LEU A 441 22.04 15.19 7.86
CA LEU A 441 21.27 15.41 9.08
C LEU A 441 22.07 16.12 10.18
N ASP A 442 23.36 15.88 10.26
CA ASP A 442 24.22 16.44 11.32
C ASP A 442 24.59 17.91 11.11
N ASN A 443 24.35 18.44 9.94
CA ASN A 443 24.40 19.85 9.48
C ASN A 443 25.32 20.83 10.27
N LYS A 444 26.21 20.32 11.11
CA LYS A 444 26.99 21.13 12.08
C LYS A 444 28.20 21.87 11.47
N GLU A 445 28.63 21.51 10.24
CA GLU A 445 29.83 22.09 9.63
C GLU A 445 29.73 22.25 8.09
N LEU A 446 28.55 22.60 7.56
CA LEU A 446 28.46 22.90 6.13
C LEU A 446 29.25 24.17 5.82
N LYS A 447 30.46 24.02 5.35
CA LYS A 447 31.27 25.15 4.84
C LYS A 447 30.67 25.61 3.52
N ILE A 448 29.98 26.72 3.56
CA ILE A 448 29.55 27.43 2.36
C ILE A 448 30.77 28.19 1.82
N ALA A 449 31.08 27.96 0.56
CA ALA A 449 32.16 28.60 -0.14
C ALA A 449 31.72 29.05 -1.52
N GLU A 450 32.40 29.99 -2.10
CA GLU A 450 32.23 30.34 -3.50
C GLU A 450 32.87 29.24 -4.36
N ILE A 451 32.09 28.62 -5.23
CA ILE A 451 32.49 27.47 -6.04
C ILE A 451 32.38 27.87 -7.51
N ASN A 452 33.43 27.63 -8.27
CA ASN A 452 33.36 27.67 -9.73
C ASN A 452 32.72 26.36 -10.23
N LEU A 453 31.48 26.47 -10.72
CA LEU A 453 30.69 25.34 -11.15
C LEU A 453 31.31 24.63 -12.37
N LYS A 454 31.96 25.40 -13.25
CA LYS A 454 32.62 24.83 -14.44
C LYS A 454 33.78 23.92 -14.07
N GLU A 455 34.65 24.42 -13.18
CA GLU A 455 35.78 23.64 -12.68
C GLU A 455 35.31 22.37 -11.98
N LEU A 456 34.30 22.48 -11.12
CA LEU A 456 33.73 21.34 -10.42
C LEU A 456 33.14 20.30 -11.37
N ILE A 457 32.37 20.70 -12.38
CA ILE A 457 31.82 19.77 -13.38
C ILE A 457 32.94 19.07 -14.16
N LEU A 458 33.99 19.78 -14.52
CA LEU A 458 35.13 19.21 -15.25
C LEU A 458 35.95 18.25 -14.38
N GLU A 459 36.15 18.57 -13.11
CA GLU A 459 36.79 17.71 -12.12
C GLU A 459 36.01 16.36 -12.01
N ILE A 460 34.71 16.44 -11.79
CA ILE A 460 33.85 15.28 -11.68
C ILE A 460 33.79 14.48 -13.00
N LYS A 461 33.71 15.17 -14.14
CA LYS A 461 33.79 14.52 -15.46
C LYS A 461 35.03 13.65 -15.58
N ASN A 462 36.20 14.13 -15.09
CA ASN A 462 37.43 13.37 -15.15
C ASN A 462 37.43 12.12 -14.29
N GLU A 463 36.69 12.09 -13.17
CA GLU A 463 36.50 10.89 -12.34
C GLU A 463 35.73 9.77 -13.11
N PHE A 464 34.86 10.15 -14.01
CA PHE A 464 34.13 9.20 -14.86
C PHE A 464 34.83 8.85 -16.18
N THR A 465 36.04 9.33 -16.39
CA THR A 465 36.76 9.23 -17.68
C THR A 465 36.93 7.78 -18.14
N GLU A 466 37.27 6.85 -17.26
CA GLU A 466 37.42 5.42 -17.60
C GLU A 466 36.06 4.77 -18.02
N THR A 467 34.97 5.18 -17.38
CA THR A 467 33.61 4.68 -17.69
C THR A 467 33.02 5.33 -18.95
N LEU A 468 33.47 6.54 -19.31
CA LEU A 468 33.00 7.28 -20.47
C LEU A 468 33.75 6.88 -21.75
N PHE A 469 35.00 6.40 -21.65
CA PHE A 469 35.85 6.06 -22.81
C PHE A 469 35.59 4.69 -23.42
N ASP A 470 34.81 3.83 -22.77
CA ASP A 470 34.39 2.54 -23.36
C ASP A 470 33.41 2.77 -24.53
N ASN A 471 33.91 3.17 -25.68
CA ASN A 471 33.23 3.22 -27.00
C ASN A 471 31.80 3.80 -27.07
N SER A 472 31.32 4.55 -26.04
CA SER A 472 29.92 4.96 -25.97
C SER A 472 29.62 6.35 -26.50
N GLY A 473 30.64 7.17 -26.81
CA GLY A 473 30.47 8.53 -27.36
C GLY A 473 29.69 9.49 -26.43
N PHE A 474 29.61 9.18 -25.12
CA PHE A 474 28.86 10.02 -24.16
C PHE A 474 29.51 11.39 -23.99
N GLN A 475 28.72 12.45 -24.06
CA GLN A 475 29.21 13.82 -24.01
C GLN A 475 28.72 14.56 -22.77
N VAL A 476 29.63 15.28 -22.09
CA VAL A 476 29.28 16.23 -21.04
C VAL A 476 29.39 17.64 -21.62
N VAL A 477 28.27 18.31 -21.80
CA VAL A 477 28.15 19.64 -22.37
C VAL A 477 27.98 20.66 -21.25
N VAL A 478 28.82 21.70 -21.22
CA VAL A 478 28.80 22.73 -20.18
C VAL A 478 28.55 24.09 -20.80
N ASN A 479 27.39 24.68 -20.49
CA ASN A 479 26.95 25.99 -21.03
C ASN A 479 26.55 26.93 -19.88
N LEU A 480 27.56 27.46 -19.19
CA LEU A 480 27.39 28.32 -18.01
C LEU A 480 27.44 29.83 -18.38
N LYS A 481 26.58 30.26 -19.32
CA LYS A 481 26.61 31.65 -19.81
C LYS A 481 26.03 32.67 -18.84
N ALA A 482 25.07 32.27 -17.98
CA ALA A 482 24.39 33.21 -17.09
C ALA A 482 25.18 33.46 -15.79
N TRP A 483 25.79 32.43 -15.26
CA TRP A 483 26.65 32.49 -14.06
C TRP A 483 27.54 31.24 -13.99
N GLU A 484 28.75 31.39 -13.47
CA GLU A 484 29.73 30.31 -13.29
C GLU A 484 30.00 30.02 -11.81
N ASN A 485 29.85 31.03 -10.93
CA ASN A 485 30.17 30.91 -9.51
C ASN A 485 28.90 30.84 -8.68
N ILE A 486 28.93 30.01 -7.64
CA ILE A 486 27.83 29.87 -6.68
C ILE A 486 28.36 29.70 -5.27
N SER A 487 27.71 30.39 -4.31
CA SER A 487 27.99 30.21 -2.88
C SER A 487 27.16 29.01 -2.39
N TYR A 488 27.81 27.88 -2.19
CA TYR A 488 27.15 26.61 -1.82
C TYR A 488 28.11 25.68 -1.07
N SER A 489 27.64 24.53 -0.60
CA SER A 489 28.51 23.48 -0.07
C SER A 489 29.17 22.71 -1.22
N ARG A 490 30.49 22.68 -1.29
CA ARG A 490 31.25 21.96 -2.30
C ARG A 490 30.90 20.45 -2.26
N ILE A 491 30.81 19.88 -1.06
CA ILE A 491 30.51 18.46 -0.85
C ILE A 491 29.14 18.12 -1.43
N TYR A 492 28.14 18.96 -1.12
CA TYR A 492 26.77 18.70 -1.64
C TYR A 492 26.70 18.91 -3.15
N LEU A 493 27.29 19.98 -3.66
CA LEU A 493 27.24 20.26 -5.09
C LEU A 493 27.98 19.19 -5.90
N GLN A 494 29.10 18.69 -5.38
CA GLN A 494 29.83 17.55 -5.96
C GLN A 494 28.96 16.29 -6.00
N SER A 495 28.36 15.91 -4.89
CA SER A 495 27.49 14.76 -4.80
C SER A 495 26.27 14.88 -5.74
N ILE A 496 25.64 16.06 -5.83
CA ILE A 496 24.53 16.35 -6.73
C ILE A 496 24.93 16.14 -8.20
N ILE A 497 26.06 16.70 -8.61
CA ILE A 497 26.56 16.59 -9.99
C ILE A 497 26.96 15.16 -10.32
N GLN A 498 27.65 14.47 -9.41
CA GLN A 498 28.00 13.05 -9.56
C GLN A 498 26.75 12.18 -9.76
N ASN A 499 25.68 12.42 -8.98
CA ASN A 499 24.43 11.72 -9.11
C ASN A 499 23.78 11.93 -10.50
N PHE A 500 23.79 13.16 -11.00
CA PHE A 500 23.23 13.43 -12.33
C PHE A 500 24.04 12.80 -13.45
N ILE A 501 25.38 12.90 -13.42
CA ILE A 501 26.25 12.28 -14.42
C ILE A 501 26.09 10.76 -14.38
N SER A 502 26.15 10.16 -13.20
CA SER A 502 25.95 8.71 -13.03
C SER A 502 24.60 8.25 -13.57
N ASN A 503 23.53 9.01 -13.28
CA ASN A 503 22.21 8.70 -13.80
C ASN A 503 22.14 8.83 -15.33
N ALA A 504 22.71 9.88 -15.92
CA ALA A 504 22.71 10.06 -17.36
C ALA A 504 23.47 8.95 -18.11
N ILE A 505 24.58 8.48 -17.56
CA ILE A 505 25.33 7.33 -18.09
C ILE A 505 24.50 6.05 -17.98
N LYS A 506 23.88 5.83 -16.85
CA LYS A 506 23.14 4.62 -16.53
C LYS A 506 21.85 4.46 -17.33
N TYR A 507 21.17 5.58 -17.57
CA TYR A 507 19.88 5.62 -18.29
C TYR A 507 20.01 6.09 -19.74
N LYS A 508 21.22 5.95 -20.31
CA LYS A 508 21.48 6.27 -21.73
C LYS A 508 20.62 5.40 -22.68
N ARG A 509 20.32 5.92 -23.84
CA ARG A 509 19.65 5.17 -24.91
C ARG A 509 20.69 4.43 -25.77
N GLU A 510 20.33 3.25 -26.23
CA GLU A 510 21.09 2.52 -27.25
C GLU A 510 20.93 3.23 -28.61
N ASN A 511 21.99 3.21 -29.41
CA ASN A 511 22.02 3.75 -30.78
C ASN A 511 21.82 5.28 -30.92
N VAL A 512 22.03 6.04 -29.86
CA VAL A 512 22.02 7.52 -29.89
C VAL A 512 23.25 8.03 -29.16
N THR A 513 23.93 9.03 -29.73
CA THR A 513 24.98 9.74 -28.99
C THR A 513 24.38 10.37 -27.75
N SER A 514 24.73 9.85 -26.60
CA SER A 514 24.17 10.27 -25.32
C SER A 514 24.94 11.45 -24.77
N TYR A 515 24.23 12.39 -24.15
CA TYR A 515 24.84 13.53 -23.50
C TYR A 515 24.14 13.88 -22.18
N ILE A 516 24.89 14.59 -21.34
CA ILE A 516 24.36 15.39 -20.24
C ILE A 516 24.81 16.85 -20.44
N GLN A 517 23.88 17.77 -20.34
CA GLN A 517 24.12 19.20 -20.50
C GLN A 517 23.82 19.92 -19.19
N PHE A 518 24.79 20.75 -18.77
CA PHE A 518 24.63 21.69 -17.66
C PHE A 518 24.50 23.10 -18.23
N GLU A 519 23.39 23.77 -17.89
CA GLU A 519 23.11 25.12 -18.37
C GLU A 519 22.65 26.01 -17.23
N THR A 520 23.21 27.22 -17.14
CA THR A 520 22.84 28.20 -16.12
C THR A 520 21.91 29.27 -16.66
N ALA A 521 20.95 29.68 -15.82
CA ALA A 521 20.04 30.78 -16.07
C ALA A 521 19.85 31.64 -14.81
N ILE A 522 19.26 32.81 -14.98
CA ILE A 522 18.77 33.63 -13.86
C ILE A 522 17.27 33.81 -14.09
N GLU A 523 16.46 33.30 -13.16
CA GLU A 523 15.01 33.41 -13.22
C GLU A 523 14.49 33.99 -11.89
N ASN A 524 13.63 34.98 -11.95
CA ASN A 524 13.08 35.66 -10.78
C ASN A 524 14.12 36.06 -9.72
N LYS A 525 15.31 36.48 -10.19
CA LYS A 525 16.50 36.84 -9.37
C LYS A 525 17.20 35.64 -8.70
N HIS A 526 16.76 34.39 -8.92
CA HIS A 526 17.42 33.20 -8.42
C HIS A 526 18.39 32.63 -9.45
N LYS A 527 19.49 32.06 -9.00
CA LYS A 527 20.38 31.26 -9.83
C LYS A 527 19.71 29.91 -10.13
N VAL A 528 19.59 29.57 -11.39
CA VAL A 528 19.01 28.33 -11.85
C VAL A 528 20.05 27.52 -12.60
N LEU A 529 20.13 26.24 -12.26
CA LEU A 529 20.91 25.25 -13.02
C LEU A 529 19.96 24.24 -13.65
N TYR A 530 20.02 24.16 -14.97
CA TYR A 530 19.38 23.10 -15.74
C TYR A 530 20.37 21.98 -15.99
N VAL A 531 19.96 20.76 -15.69
CA VAL A 531 20.71 19.54 -15.98
C VAL A 531 19.83 18.68 -16.89
N LYS A 532 20.24 18.57 -18.16
CA LYS A 532 19.46 17.88 -19.19
C LYS A 532 20.23 16.69 -19.73
N ASP A 533 19.60 15.54 -19.80
CA ASP A 533 20.07 14.35 -20.51
C ASP A 533 19.10 13.97 -21.65
N ASN A 534 19.59 13.24 -22.63
CA ASN A 534 18.80 12.65 -23.69
C ASN A 534 18.60 11.15 -23.49
N GLY A 535 18.55 10.69 -22.27
CA GLY A 535 18.35 9.29 -21.89
C GLY A 535 16.97 8.76 -22.19
N ILE A 536 16.64 7.64 -21.58
CA ILE A 536 15.34 6.93 -21.78
C ILE A 536 14.13 7.70 -21.25
N GLY A 537 14.36 8.70 -20.39
CA GLY A 537 13.31 9.52 -19.77
C GLY A 537 12.38 8.75 -18.84
N LEU A 538 11.45 9.47 -18.25
CA LEU A 538 10.47 8.95 -17.28
C LEU A 538 9.05 9.36 -17.66
N ASN A 539 8.08 8.51 -17.38
CA ASN A 539 6.68 8.88 -17.44
C ASN A 539 6.28 9.59 -16.13
N LEU A 540 6.20 10.93 -16.19
CA LEU A 540 5.90 11.76 -15.02
C LEU A 540 4.44 11.70 -14.59
N GLU A 541 3.49 11.43 -15.50
CA GLU A 541 2.08 11.24 -15.13
C GLU A 541 1.93 10.06 -14.16
N LYS A 542 2.73 8.99 -14.38
CA LYS A 542 2.70 7.79 -13.55
C LYS A 542 3.59 7.87 -12.32
N HIS A 543 4.69 8.60 -12.38
CA HIS A 543 5.77 8.50 -11.40
C HIS A 543 6.17 9.84 -10.77
N GLY A 544 5.65 10.97 -11.22
CA GLY A 544 6.10 12.31 -10.84
C GLY A 544 6.16 12.54 -9.33
N GLU A 545 5.11 12.17 -8.60
CA GLU A 545 5.04 12.31 -7.13
C GLU A 545 6.06 11.44 -6.37
N ASN A 546 6.67 10.45 -7.04
CA ASN A 546 7.55 9.48 -6.41
C ASN A 546 9.02 9.63 -6.81
N VAL A 547 9.34 10.56 -7.73
CA VAL A 547 10.70 10.67 -8.30
C VAL A 547 11.75 10.95 -7.25
N PHE A 548 11.44 11.78 -6.27
CA PHE A 548 12.34 12.15 -5.19
C PHE A 548 12.12 11.35 -3.90
N LYS A 549 11.25 10.33 -3.94
CA LYS A 549 11.05 9.46 -2.77
C LYS A 549 12.13 8.37 -2.72
N LEU A 550 12.48 8.03 -1.53
CA LEU A 550 13.54 7.08 -1.23
C LEU A 550 13.21 5.69 -1.80
N TYR A 551 14.22 5.02 -2.37
CA TYR A 551 14.16 3.65 -2.93
C TYR A 551 13.15 3.44 -4.07
N LYS A 552 12.72 4.48 -4.75
CA LYS A 552 11.88 4.36 -5.94
C LYS A 552 12.73 4.10 -7.17
N ARG A 553 12.33 3.09 -7.93
CA ARG A 553 12.95 2.70 -9.21
C ARG A 553 11.86 2.68 -10.27
N PHE A 554 12.14 3.29 -11.42
CA PHE A 554 11.15 3.47 -12.49
C PHE A 554 11.44 2.59 -13.70
N HIS A 555 12.68 2.11 -13.83
CA HIS A 555 13.12 1.19 -14.87
C HIS A 555 13.59 -0.13 -14.23
N ARG A 556 12.81 -1.20 -14.41
CA ARG A 556 13.05 -2.50 -13.76
C ARG A 556 14.32 -3.21 -14.24
N ASN A 557 14.70 -2.99 -15.50
CA ASN A 557 15.82 -3.69 -16.15
C ASN A 557 17.18 -3.02 -15.91
N ILE A 558 17.20 -1.87 -15.23
CA ILE A 558 18.44 -1.14 -14.97
C ILE A 558 18.77 -1.22 -13.49
N SER A 559 19.99 -1.71 -13.17
CA SER A 559 20.46 -1.84 -11.81
C SER A 559 20.54 -0.48 -11.11
N GLY A 560 20.05 -0.33 -9.89
CA GLY A 560 20.15 0.89 -9.09
C GLY A 560 19.35 0.83 -7.81
N LYS A 561 19.76 1.61 -6.81
CA LYS A 561 19.22 1.58 -5.45
C LYS A 561 18.01 2.49 -5.25
N GLY A 562 17.84 3.53 -6.08
CA GLY A 562 16.75 4.52 -5.93
C GLY A 562 17.00 5.56 -4.82
N MET A 563 18.25 5.78 -4.41
CA MET A 563 18.62 6.78 -3.39
C MET A 563 19.13 8.09 -3.97
N GLY A 564 19.76 8.10 -5.14
CA GLY A 564 20.47 9.26 -5.65
C GLY A 564 19.61 10.52 -5.75
N LEU A 565 18.42 10.45 -6.34
CA LEU A 565 17.53 11.63 -6.46
C LEU A 565 16.94 12.07 -5.11
N PHE A 566 16.75 11.16 -4.17
CA PHE A 566 16.35 11.50 -2.80
C PHE A 566 17.48 12.27 -2.08
N LEU A 567 18.74 11.80 -2.19
CA LEU A 567 19.90 12.50 -1.62
C LEU A 567 20.06 13.88 -2.25
N VAL A 568 19.95 13.99 -3.57
CA VAL A 568 19.96 15.28 -4.28
C VAL A 568 18.91 16.23 -3.71
N LYS A 569 17.67 15.76 -3.54
CA LYS A 569 16.59 16.56 -2.95
C LYS A 569 16.91 16.97 -1.52
N SER A 570 17.37 16.03 -0.69
CA SER A 570 17.72 16.29 0.71
C SER A 570 18.88 17.29 0.86
N GLN A 571 19.89 17.19 0.00
CA GLN A 571 21.03 18.13 -0.02
C GLN A 571 20.62 19.53 -0.48
N LEU A 572 19.67 19.63 -1.40
CA LEU A 572 19.14 20.92 -1.84
C LEU A 572 18.25 21.54 -0.76
N ASP A 573 17.34 20.75 -0.17
CA ASP A 573 16.45 21.23 0.89
C ASP A 573 17.23 21.69 2.14
N ALA A 574 18.36 21.04 2.46
CA ALA A 574 19.23 21.40 3.58
C ALA A 574 19.84 22.81 3.46
N LEU A 575 19.91 23.36 2.25
CA LEU A 575 20.43 24.69 1.95
C LEU A 575 19.41 25.60 1.24
N ASN A 576 18.11 25.34 1.46
CA ASN A 576 16.98 26.12 0.92
C ASN A 576 16.97 26.23 -0.61
N ALA A 577 17.51 25.22 -1.31
CA ALA A 577 17.38 25.13 -2.75
C ALA A 577 16.27 24.17 -3.15
N THR A 578 15.67 24.36 -4.32
CA THR A 578 14.58 23.52 -4.78
C THR A 578 14.92 22.82 -6.09
N ILE A 579 14.31 21.65 -6.31
CA ILE A 579 14.46 20.89 -7.55
C ILE A 579 13.10 20.54 -8.14
N THR A 580 12.99 20.70 -9.45
CA THR A 580 11.88 20.20 -10.25
C THR A 580 12.39 19.34 -11.39
N ILE A 581 11.53 18.50 -11.94
CA ILE A 581 11.86 17.59 -13.03
C ILE A 581 10.84 17.75 -14.16
N ASP A 582 11.34 17.72 -15.39
CA ASP A 582 10.56 17.53 -16.59
C ASP A 582 11.17 16.36 -17.39
N SER A 583 10.34 15.39 -17.81
CA SER A 583 10.86 14.19 -18.45
C SER A 583 9.79 13.54 -19.32
N LYS A 584 10.21 13.01 -20.46
CA LYS A 584 9.37 12.28 -21.38
C LYS A 584 10.07 11.02 -21.86
N VAL A 585 9.33 9.92 -21.86
CA VAL A 585 9.87 8.62 -22.27
C VAL A 585 10.39 8.68 -23.72
N GLY A 586 11.64 8.27 -23.91
CA GLY A 586 12.31 8.29 -25.19
C GLY A 586 12.92 9.64 -25.61
N GLU A 587 12.73 10.71 -24.83
CA GLU A 587 13.29 12.03 -25.14
C GLU A 587 14.41 12.46 -24.16
N GLY A 588 14.31 12.04 -22.89
CA GLY A 588 15.29 12.32 -21.85
C GLY A 588 14.68 13.01 -20.63
N THR A 589 15.54 13.57 -19.78
CA THR A 589 15.14 14.22 -18.54
C THR A 589 15.80 15.57 -18.38
N THR A 590 15.07 16.53 -17.85
CA THR A 590 15.59 17.86 -17.47
C THR A 590 15.29 18.09 -15.99
N PHE A 591 16.32 18.28 -15.20
CA PHE A 591 16.21 18.74 -13.83
C PHE A 591 16.46 20.23 -13.78
N LYS A 592 15.64 20.95 -13.05
CA LYS A 592 15.79 22.39 -12.77
C LYS A 592 16.04 22.59 -11.30
N LEU A 593 17.20 23.05 -10.95
CA LEU A 593 17.63 23.39 -9.60
C LEU A 593 17.56 24.91 -9.42
N ILE A 594 16.88 25.37 -8.39
CA ILE A 594 16.73 26.79 -8.07
C ILE A 594 17.42 27.02 -6.74
N PHE A 595 18.43 27.88 -6.74
CA PHE A 595 19.18 28.24 -5.56
C PHE A 595 18.66 29.57 -5.05
N GLU A 596 18.25 29.62 -3.78
CA GLU A 596 17.94 30.87 -3.12
C GLU A 596 19.21 31.65 -2.86
N LYS A 597 19.12 33.01 -2.85
CA LYS A 597 20.29 33.89 -2.70
C LYS A 597 20.94 33.78 -1.34
#